data_84202d19aa117a0320372115b08cb3b8
#
_entry.id   84202d19aa117a0320372115b08cb3b8
#
_cell.length_a   1.000
_cell.length_b   1.000
_cell.length_c   1.000
_cell.angle_alpha   90.00
_cell.angle_beta   90.00
_cell.angle_gamma   90.00
#
_symmetry.space_group_name_H-M   'P 1'
#
loop_
_entity.id
_entity.type
_entity.pdbx_description
1 polymer ?
#
loop_
_entity_poly.entity_id
_entity_poly.type
_entity_poly.pdbx_seq_one_letter_code
_entity_poly.pdbx_strand_id
1 'polypeptide(L)'
;LSIHSFPTRRSSDLIYIWPREWTMFNFRSIFATGFLYHAFFVSVLRTVISTVLNLFFTTMLAYTLSRKEYFLRKFITTVFVLTMYFSAGMIPSYFLIKNLGLMNHFIVYILPSMIGAFNLIVIRTYIKSLPDSMIEAAKIDGAGEYSIFIKIVFPLCKPVLAVVGLFVAVGAWNTWFDTFLYASSNQNLSTLQYELMKLLSTSMQTATTAVAQFGGKGAASGASDSITPQSIRAASTVVAALPILMVYPFLQKYFVVGLNVGSVKE
;
A
#
# COMPACT_ATOMS: atom_id res chain seq x y z
N LEU A 1 -12.89 60.71 -16.52
CA LEU A 1 -13.44 59.37 -16.21
C LEU A 1 -12.45 58.32 -16.66
N SER A 2 -11.67 57.86 -15.71
CA SER A 2 -10.75 56.73 -15.90
C SER A 2 -11.56 55.42 -15.84
N ILE A 3 -11.66 54.77 -16.98
CA ILE A 3 -12.23 53.43 -17.07
C ILE A 3 -11.14 52.46 -16.57
N HIS A 4 -11.17 52.16 -15.27
CA HIS A 4 -10.31 51.13 -14.72
C HIS A 4 -10.74 49.76 -15.22
N SER A 5 -9.84 49.18 -15.92
CA SER A 5 -9.76 47.79 -16.41
C SER A 5 -10.42 46.80 -15.43
N PHE A 6 -11.31 46.00 -15.98
CA PHE A 6 -11.85 44.83 -15.34
C PHE A 6 -10.69 43.92 -14.84
N PRO A 7 -10.82 43.31 -13.69
CA PRO A 7 -9.80 42.37 -13.21
C PRO A 7 -9.65 41.25 -14.23
N THR A 8 -8.44 41.14 -14.73
CA THR A 8 -8.03 40.05 -15.60
C THR A 8 -8.45 38.74 -14.94
N ARG A 9 -9.25 37.95 -15.63
CA ARG A 9 -9.64 36.60 -15.22
C ARG A 9 -8.38 35.87 -14.78
N ARG A 10 -8.40 35.31 -13.59
CA ARG A 10 -7.33 34.47 -13.08
C ARG A 10 -7.04 33.39 -14.13
N SER A 11 -5.80 33.26 -14.53
CA SER A 11 -5.36 32.23 -15.50
C SER A 11 -5.74 30.81 -15.08
N SER A 12 -6.09 30.59 -13.80
CA SER A 12 -6.61 29.33 -13.25
C SER A 12 -8.01 28.95 -13.73
N ASP A 13 -8.80 29.90 -14.25
CA ASP A 13 -10.21 29.66 -14.57
C ASP A 13 -10.44 29.08 -15.97
N LEU A 14 -9.35 28.83 -16.72
CA LEU A 14 -9.42 28.50 -18.16
C LEU A 14 -8.91 27.11 -18.53
N ILE A 15 -8.52 26.25 -17.58
CA ILE A 15 -7.90 24.97 -17.92
C ILE A 15 -8.59 23.84 -17.17
N TYR A 16 -9.58 23.24 -17.80
CA TYR A 16 -10.22 22.04 -17.27
C TYR A 16 -9.83 20.76 -18.01
N ILE A 17 -9.33 20.84 -19.25
CA ILE A 17 -9.16 19.66 -20.10
C ILE A 17 -7.76 19.58 -20.74
N TRP A 18 -7.13 20.71 -21.14
CA TRP A 18 -5.86 20.72 -21.84
C TRP A 18 -4.86 21.73 -21.26
N PRO A 19 -3.61 21.33 -20.95
CA PRO A 19 -2.60 22.26 -20.44
C PRO A 19 -2.16 23.23 -21.56
N ARG A 20 -2.02 24.52 -21.26
CA ARG A 20 -1.51 25.52 -22.19
C ARG A 20 -0.02 25.36 -22.48
N GLU A 21 0.73 24.96 -21.46
CA GLU A 21 2.15 24.73 -21.55
C GLU A 21 2.52 23.43 -20.84
N TRP A 22 3.23 22.55 -21.53
CA TRP A 22 3.75 21.33 -20.95
C TRP A 22 5.04 21.65 -20.21
N THR A 23 5.01 21.67 -18.88
CA THR A 23 6.20 21.89 -18.07
C THR A 23 6.48 20.70 -17.16
N MET A 24 7.73 20.24 -17.17
CA MET A 24 8.22 19.21 -16.24
C MET A 24 8.78 19.82 -14.95
N PHE A 25 8.62 21.13 -14.75
CA PHE A 25 9.23 21.84 -13.64
C PHE A 25 8.80 21.28 -12.28
N ASN A 26 7.50 21.00 -12.08
CA ASN A 26 6.98 20.42 -10.84
C ASN A 26 7.52 19.01 -10.57
N PHE A 27 7.65 18.18 -11.61
CA PHE A 27 8.28 16.85 -11.48
C PHE A 27 9.76 16.98 -11.17
N ARG A 28 10.46 17.87 -11.87
CA ARG A 28 11.88 18.10 -11.65
C ARG A 28 12.18 18.63 -10.25
N SER A 29 11.33 19.50 -9.71
CA SER A 29 11.45 20.00 -8.34
C SER A 29 11.20 18.91 -7.28
N ILE A 30 10.25 18.01 -7.52
CA ILE A 30 10.01 16.85 -6.65
C ILE A 30 11.24 15.92 -6.65
N PHE A 31 11.83 15.64 -7.82
CA PHE A 31 12.99 14.76 -7.95
C PHE A 31 14.35 15.45 -7.72
N ALA A 32 14.40 16.76 -7.59
CA ALA A 32 15.64 17.50 -7.34
C ALA A 32 16.28 17.16 -5.98
N THR A 33 15.49 16.74 -5.01
CA THR A 33 15.99 16.15 -3.78
C THR A 33 16.36 14.70 -4.05
N GLY A 34 17.63 14.40 -4.29
CA GLY A 34 18.14 13.04 -4.59
C GLY A 34 17.70 11.93 -3.62
N PHE A 35 17.13 12.32 -2.50
CA PHE A 35 16.56 11.46 -1.47
C PHE A 35 15.28 10.72 -1.92
N LEU A 36 14.52 11.25 -2.87
CA LEU A 36 13.29 10.60 -3.35
C LEU A 36 13.55 9.27 -4.07
N TYR A 37 14.69 9.14 -4.76
CA TYR A 37 15.09 7.88 -5.38
C TYR A 37 15.32 6.78 -4.34
N HIS A 38 15.96 7.14 -3.23
CA HIS A 38 16.17 6.22 -2.12
C HIS A 38 14.82 5.81 -1.49
N ALA A 39 13.95 6.77 -1.23
CA ALA A 39 12.62 6.53 -0.67
C ALA A 39 11.75 5.67 -1.60
N PHE A 40 11.85 5.85 -2.92
CA PHE A 40 11.21 4.98 -3.92
C PHE A 40 11.72 3.54 -3.80
N PHE A 41 13.03 3.34 -3.74
CA PHE A 41 13.64 2.01 -3.62
C PHE A 41 13.22 1.32 -2.31
N VAL A 42 13.21 2.03 -1.19
CA VAL A 42 12.73 1.52 0.10
C VAL A 42 11.26 1.10 0.00
N SER A 43 10.41 1.89 -0.67
CA SER A 43 9.00 1.54 -0.88
C SER A 43 8.83 0.30 -1.75
N VAL A 44 9.61 0.15 -2.82
CA VAL A 44 9.59 -1.06 -3.66
C VAL A 44 10.02 -2.28 -2.86
N LEU A 45 11.16 -2.18 -2.17
CA LEU A 45 11.72 -3.28 -1.36
C LEU A 45 10.74 -3.72 -0.28
N ARG A 46 10.18 -2.76 0.46
CA ARG A 46 9.13 -2.98 1.46
C ARG A 46 7.93 -3.71 0.85
N THR A 47 7.38 -3.19 -0.25
CA THR A 47 6.19 -3.75 -0.89
C THR A 47 6.43 -5.19 -1.34
N VAL A 48 7.56 -5.45 -2.01
CA VAL A 48 7.90 -6.80 -2.48
C VAL A 48 8.07 -7.78 -1.33
N ILE A 49 8.90 -7.42 -0.34
CA ILE A 49 9.21 -8.32 0.79
C ILE A 49 7.95 -8.56 1.63
N SER A 50 7.19 -7.51 1.98
CA SER A 50 5.95 -7.65 2.75
C SER A 50 4.93 -8.53 2.02
N THR A 51 4.77 -8.35 0.70
CA THR A 51 3.82 -9.14 -0.09
C THR A 51 4.22 -10.61 -0.14
N VAL A 52 5.48 -10.91 -0.44
CA VAL A 52 5.95 -12.29 -0.54
C VAL A 52 5.83 -13.01 0.80
N LEU A 53 6.29 -12.38 1.89
CA LEU A 53 6.23 -12.98 3.22
C LEU A 53 4.79 -13.10 3.72
N ASN A 54 3.94 -12.08 3.51
CA ASN A 54 2.52 -12.15 3.87
C ASN A 54 1.84 -13.31 3.15
N LEU A 55 1.98 -13.44 1.84
CA LEU A 55 1.37 -14.52 1.07
C LEU A 55 1.86 -15.89 1.53
N PHE A 56 3.15 -16.05 1.74
CA PHE A 56 3.72 -17.34 2.15
C PHE A 56 3.22 -17.77 3.54
N PHE A 57 3.39 -16.92 4.55
CA PHE A 57 3.01 -17.25 5.93
C PHE A 57 1.49 -17.35 6.13
N THR A 58 0.73 -16.44 5.49
CA THR A 58 -0.73 -16.49 5.54
C THR A 58 -1.27 -17.76 4.88
N THR A 59 -0.70 -18.18 3.73
CA THR A 59 -1.12 -19.41 3.04
C THR A 59 -0.76 -20.64 3.84
N MET A 60 0.44 -20.68 4.44
CA MET A 60 0.87 -21.78 5.29
C MET A 60 -0.06 -21.93 6.51
N LEU A 61 -0.41 -20.83 7.17
CA LEU A 61 -1.35 -20.84 8.27
C LEU A 61 -2.76 -21.21 7.81
N ALA A 62 -3.22 -20.69 6.66
CA ALA A 62 -4.52 -21.02 6.08
C ALA A 62 -4.63 -22.51 5.74
N TYR A 63 -3.57 -23.11 5.19
CA TYR A 63 -3.49 -24.55 4.94
C TYR A 63 -3.64 -25.35 6.23
N THR A 64 -2.84 -25.03 7.24
CA THR A 64 -2.90 -25.70 8.56
C THR A 64 -4.31 -25.61 9.16
N LEU A 65 -4.94 -24.43 9.12
CA LEU A 65 -6.29 -24.23 9.66
C LEU A 65 -7.40 -24.82 8.78
N SER A 66 -7.10 -25.22 7.55
CA SER A 66 -8.06 -25.91 6.67
C SER A 66 -8.16 -27.40 6.99
N ARG A 67 -7.13 -28.01 7.55
CA ARG A 67 -7.07 -29.45 7.84
C ARG A 67 -8.01 -29.83 8.99
N LYS A 68 -8.73 -30.97 8.79
CA LYS A 68 -9.70 -31.49 9.77
C LYS A 68 -8.99 -32.07 11.01
N GLU A 69 -7.81 -32.59 10.82
CA GLU A 69 -6.99 -33.22 11.84
C GLU A 69 -6.40 -32.22 12.85
N TYR A 70 -6.31 -30.93 12.49
CA TYR A 70 -5.71 -29.93 13.37
C TYR A 70 -6.69 -29.53 14.53
N PHE A 71 -6.36 -29.93 15.74
CA PHE A 71 -7.20 -29.78 16.94
C PHE A 71 -7.55 -28.32 17.24
N LEU A 72 -6.58 -27.39 17.16
CA LEU A 72 -6.76 -25.98 17.53
C LEU A 72 -7.40 -25.13 16.41
N ARG A 73 -7.78 -25.70 15.26
CA ARG A 73 -8.25 -24.95 14.09
C ARG A 73 -9.43 -24.01 14.38
N LYS A 74 -10.41 -24.46 15.20
CA LYS A 74 -11.58 -23.65 15.55
C LYS A 74 -11.18 -22.48 16.44
N PHE A 75 -10.40 -22.75 17.48
CA PHE A 75 -9.93 -21.75 18.43
C PHE A 75 -9.12 -20.65 17.74
N ILE A 76 -8.07 -21.01 16.99
CA ILE A 76 -7.21 -20.05 16.30
C ILE A 76 -8.01 -19.25 15.27
N THR A 77 -8.89 -19.90 14.50
CA THR A 77 -9.74 -19.16 13.55
C THR A 77 -10.63 -18.15 14.27
N THR A 78 -11.24 -18.52 15.39
CA THR A 78 -12.07 -17.60 16.18
C THR A 78 -11.26 -16.42 16.70
N VAL A 79 -10.04 -16.66 17.19
CA VAL A 79 -9.14 -15.59 17.63
C VAL A 79 -8.84 -14.62 16.48
N PHE A 80 -8.47 -15.13 15.29
CA PHE A 80 -8.25 -14.26 14.12
C PHE A 80 -9.50 -13.48 13.71
N VAL A 81 -10.68 -14.10 13.74
CA VAL A 81 -11.95 -13.39 13.48
C VAL A 81 -12.18 -12.29 14.50
N LEU A 82 -11.95 -12.55 15.78
CA LEU A 82 -12.10 -11.55 16.84
C LEU A 82 -11.16 -10.36 16.64
N THR A 83 -9.92 -10.57 16.17
CA THR A 83 -8.99 -9.46 15.90
C THR A 83 -9.48 -8.51 14.79
N MET A 84 -10.44 -8.91 13.96
CA MET A 84 -11.05 -8.02 12.98
C MET A 84 -12.04 -7.02 13.59
N TYR A 85 -12.63 -7.37 14.74
CA TYR A 85 -13.61 -6.54 15.43
C TYR A 85 -13.01 -5.69 16.56
N PHE A 86 -11.89 -6.14 17.12
CA PHE A 86 -11.22 -5.46 18.23
C PHE A 86 -9.86 -4.94 17.80
N SER A 87 -9.63 -3.64 17.94
CA SER A 87 -8.34 -3.00 17.74
C SER A 87 -7.88 -2.38 19.07
N ALA A 88 -6.64 -2.63 19.43
CA ALA A 88 -6.03 -2.02 20.61
C ALA A 88 -5.80 -0.51 20.45
N GLY A 89 -5.85 -0.01 19.20
CA GLY A 89 -5.55 1.38 18.89
C GLY A 89 -4.06 1.67 18.67
N MET A 90 -3.78 2.93 18.36
CA MET A 90 -2.44 3.38 17.96
C MET A 90 -1.44 3.37 19.13
N ILE A 91 -1.86 3.83 20.31
CA ILE A 91 -0.94 4.01 21.46
C ILE A 91 -0.41 2.67 21.96
N PRO A 92 -1.23 1.65 22.26
CA PRO A 92 -0.73 0.32 22.63
C PRO A 92 0.16 -0.32 21.56
N SER A 93 -0.20 -0.16 20.27
CA SER A 93 0.61 -0.68 19.17
C SER A 93 1.99 -0.03 19.13
N TYR A 94 2.06 1.28 19.35
CA TYR A 94 3.34 2.01 19.43
C TYR A 94 4.23 1.49 20.57
N PHE A 95 3.67 1.35 21.78
CA PHE A 95 4.43 0.83 22.92
C PHE A 95 4.89 -0.61 22.70
N LEU A 96 4.08 -1.45 22.07
CA LEU A 96 4.46 -2.82 21.73
C LEU A 96 5.69 -2.82 20.81
N ILE A 97 5.64 -2.08 19.70
CA ILE A 97 6.75 -1.98 18.73
C ILE A 97 8.02 -1.40 19.40
N LYS A 98 7.85 -0.39 20.26
CA LYS A 98 8.95 0.22 21.00
C LYS A 98 9.60 -0.78 21.98
N ASN A 99 8.80 -1.50 22.74
CA ASN A 99 9.30 -2.47 23.73
C ASN A 99 9.96 -3.70 23.07
N LEU A 100 9.53 -4.06 21.85
CA LEU A 100 10.18 -5.09 21.06
C LEU A 100 11.49 -4.62 20.38
N GLY A 101 11.87 -3.34 20.52
CA GLY A 101 13.08 -2.79 19.93
C GLY A 101 13.02 -2.67 18.40
N LEU A 102 11.84 -2.67 17.80
CA LEU A 102 11.66 -2.65 16.35
C LEU A 102 11.66 -1.24 15.74
N MET A 103 11.73 -0.19 16.58
CA MET A 103 11.80 1.20 16.11
C MET A 103 13.04 1.44 15.25
N ASN A 104 12.87 2.18 14.17
CA ASN A 104 13.94 2.53 13.22
C ASN A 104 14.65 1.34 12.57
N HIS A 105 13.99 0.18 12.48
CA HIS A 105 14.46 -0.99 11.75
C HIS A 105 13.49 -1.33 10.59
N PHE A 106 14.02 -1.79 9.47
CA PHE A 106 13.20 -2.14 8.29
C PHE A 106 12.13 -3.20 8.58
N ILE A 107 12.39 -4.09 9.54
CA ILE A 107 11.48 -5.17 9.92
C ILE A 107 10.13 -4.68 10.47
N VAL A 108 10.05 -3.43 10.93
CA VAL A 108 8.79 -2.83 11.41
C VAL A 108 7.74 -2.71 10.30
N TYR A 109 8.17 -2.63 9.06
CA TYR A 109 7.27 -2.59 7.90
C TYR A 109 6.68 -3.95 7.54
N ILE A 110 7.30 -5.04 8.01
CA ILE A 110 6.98 -6.40 7.60
C ILE A 110 6.24 -7.14 8.71
N LEU A 111 6.84 -7.17 9.91
CA LEU A 111 6.40 -8.04 11.00
C LEU A 111 4.96 -7.78 11.46
N PRO A 112 4.50 -6.53 11.70
CA PRO A 112 3.15 -6.26 12.16
C PRO A 112 2.05 -6.62 11.14
N SER A 113 2.38 -6.60 9.85
CA SER A 113 1.47 -6.86 8.73
C SER A 113 1.64 -8.24 8.11
N MET A 114 2.48 -9.11 8.70
CA MET A 114 2.86 -10.39 8.10
C MET A 114 1.69 -11.36 7.94
N ILE A 115 0.69 -11.34 8.82
CA ILE A 115 -0.52 -12.15 8.71
C ILE A 115 -1.73 -11.27 8.95
N GLY A 116 -2.55 -11.08 7.90
CA GLY A 116 -3.82 -10.36 8.00
C GLY A 116 -5.00 -11.33 8.18
N ALA A 117 -5.87 -11.06 9.15
CA ALA A 117 -7.01 -11.93 9.44
C ALA A 117 -7.96 -12.09 8.24
N PHE A 118 -8.25 -11.01 7.53
CA PHE A 118 -9.07 -11.05 6.31
C PHE A 118 -8.42 -11.94 5.22
N ASN A 119 -7.15 -11.73 4.93
CA ASN A 119 -6.41 -12.52 3.93
C ASN A 119 -6.37 -14.00 4.30
N LEU A 120 -6.18 -14.29 5.59
CA LEU A 120 -6.19 -15.65 6.11
C LEU A 120 -7.53 -16.35 5.85
N ILE A 121 -8.66 -15.68 6.12
CA ILE A 121 -9.99 -16.25 5.92
C ILE A 121 -10.26 -16.49 4.44
N VAL A 122 -9.91 -15.54 3.58
CA VAL A 122 -10.09 -15.65 2.12
C VAL A 122 -9.30 -16.85 1.57
N ILE A 123 -8.01 -16.93 1.87
CA ILE A 123 -7.15 -18.02 1.39
C ILE A 123 -7.62 -19.37 1.98
N ARG A 124 -7.96 -19.42 3.26
CA ARG A 124 -8.47 -20.64 3.90
C ARG A 124 -9.77 -21.11 3.25
N THR A 125 -10.69 -20.22 2.92
CA THR A 125 -11.94 -20.56 2.26
C THR A 125 -11.68 -21.14 0.87
N TYR A 126 -10.75 -20.56 0.14
CA TYR A 126 -10.32 -21.08 -1.15
C TYR A 126 -9.70 -22.48 -1.03
N ILE A 127 -8.77 -22.68 -0.07
CA ILE A 127 -8.16 -24.01 0.15
C ILE A 127 -9.22 -25.07 0.47
N LYS A 128 -10.25 -24.72 1.22
CA LYS A 128 -11.37 -25.63 1.53
C LYS A 128 -12.24 -25.98 0.33
N SER A 129 -12.20 -25.22 -0.75
CA SER A 129 -12.93 -25.54 -1.99
C SER A 129 -12.14 -26.48 -2.91
N LEU A 130 -10.85 -26.73 -2.60
CA LEU A 130 -10.05 -27.70 -3.34
C LEU A 130 -10.49 -29.15 -3.00
N PRO A 131 -10.44 -30.07 -3.97
CA PRO A 131 -10.77 -31.49 -3.71
C PRO A 131 -9.81 -32.12 -2.69
N ASP A 132 -10.35 -32.70 -1.61
CA ASP A 132 -9.55 -33.39 -0.58
C ASP A 132 -8.80 -34.58 -1.17
N SER A 133 -9.35 -35.24 -2.23
CA SER A 133 -8.74 -36.40 -2.90
C SER A 133 -7.30 -36.17 -3.39
N MET A 134 -6.96 -34.95 -3.82
CA MET A 134 -5.59 -34.63 -4.27
C MET A 134 -4.58 -34.70 -3.13
N ILE A 135 -4.99 -34.31 -1.92
CA ILE A 135 -4.16 -34.31 -0.74
C ILE A 135 -4.06 -35.74 -0.16
N GLU A 136 -5.19 -36.47 -0.20
CA GLU A 136 -5.24 -37.86 0.24
C GLU A 136 -4.36 -38.77 -0.66
N ALA A 137 -4.40 -38.61 -1.96
CA ALA A 137 -3.54 -39.31 -2.90
C ALA A 137 -2.05 -39.05 -2.59
N ALA A 138 -1.67 -37.80 -2.37
CA ALA A 138 -0.30 -37.46 -2.03
C ALA A 138 0.14 -38.04 -0.66
N LYS A 139 -0.77 -38.18 0.31
CA LYS A 139 -0.49 -38.84 1.59
C LYS A 139 -0.27 -40.35 1.40
N ILE A 140 -1.06 -40.99 0.53
CA ILE A 140 -0.86 -42.40 0.18
C ILE A 140 0.50 -42.63 -0.48
N ASP A 141 0.94 -41.68 -1.32
CA ASP A 141 2.27 -41.68 -1.95
C ASP A 141 3.42 -41.38 -0.94
N GLY A 142 3.11 -41.20 0.34
CA GLY A 142 4.07 -40.93 1.40
C GLY A 142 4.60 -39.51 1.47
N ALA A 143 3.93 -38.54 0.81
CA ALA A 143 4.34 -37.14 0.88
C ALA A 143 4.07 -36.53 2.25
N GLY A 144 5.08 -35.90 2.86
CA GLY A 144 4.93 -35.16 4.11
C GLY A 144 4.12 -33.88 3.90
N GLU A 145 3.48 -33.36 4.97
CA GLU A 145 2.60 -32.19 4.96
C GLU A 145 3.25 -30.93 4.33
N TYR A 146 4.54 -30.70 4.58
CA TYR A 146 5.27 -29.57 4.00
C TYR A 146 5.45 -29.72 2.48
N SER A 147 5.70 -30.96 2.01
CA SER A 147 5.82 -31.27 0.58
C SER A 147 4.46 -31.07 -0.13
N ILE A 148 3.38 -31.52 0.50
CA ILE A 148 2.01 -31.34 0.01
C ILE A 148 1.70 -29.83 -0.09
N PHE A 149 2.04 -29.08 0.96
CA PHE A 149 1.84 -27.62 0.97
C PHE A 149 2.56 -26.93 -0.20
N ILE A 150 3.88 -27.15 -0.36
CA ILE A 150 4.69 -26.43 -1.35
C ILE A 150 4.40 -26.91 -2.79
N LYS A 151 4.24 -28.23 -3.00
CA LYS A 151 4.17 -28.79 -4.35
C LYS A 151 2.74 -28.88 -4.90
N ILE A 152 1.73 -28.94 -4.04
CA ILE A 152 0.34 -29.14 -4.45
C ILE A 152 -0.51 -27.90 -4.09
N VAL A 153 -0.64 -27.58 -2.79
CA VAL A 153 -1.59 -26.58 -2.34
C VAL A 153 -1.18 -25.18 -2.76
N PHE A 154 0.06 -24.78 -2.53
CA PHE A 154 0.55 -23.45 -2.85
C PHE A 154 0.44 -23.12 -4.36
N PRO A 155 0.81 -24.01 -5.31
CA PRO A 155 0.56 -23.78 -6.73
C PRO A 155 -0.90 -23.73 -7.12
N LEU A 156 -1.76 -24.54 -6.52
CA LEU A 156 -3.21 -24.50 -6.78
C LEU A 156 -3.85 -23.22 -6.27
N CYS A 157 -3.29 -22.60 -5.24
CA CYS A 157 -3.76 -21.33 -4.70
C CYS A 157 -3.35 -20.10 -5.53
N LYS A 158 -2.57 -20.23 -6.62
CA LYS A 158 -2.11 -19.10 -7.44
C LYS A 158 -3.20 -18.08 -7.77
N PRO A 159 -4.44 -18.46 -8.15
CA PRO A 159 -5.46 -17.46 -8.47
C PRO A 159 -5.84 -16.58 -7.27
N VAL A 160 -6.10 -17.17 -6.10
CA VAL A 160 -6.44 -16.40 -4.89
C VAL A 160 -5.23 -15.64 -4.37
N LEU A 161 -4.02 -16.20 -4.49
CA LEU A 161 -2.78 -15.52 -4.07
C LEU A 161 -2.50 -14.28 -4.90
N ALA A 162 -2.81 -14.29 -6.20
CA ALA A 162 -2.66 -13.12 -7.06
C ALA A 162 -3.60 -11.97 -6.61
N VAL A 163 -4.84 -12.29 -6.24
CA VAL A 163 -5.81 -11.31 -5.75
C VAL A 163 -5.40 -10.75 -4.39
N VAL A 164 -5.11 -11.64 -3.43
CA VAL A 164 -4.66 -11.22 -2.08
C VAL A 164 -3.34 -10.47 -2.15
N GLY A 165 -2.41 -10.93 -3.01
CA GLY A 165 -1.12 -10.27 -3.23
C GLY A 165 -1.27 -8.85 -3.74
N LEU A 166 -2.24 -8.58 -4.62
CA LEU A 166 -2.55 -7.23 -5.06
C LEU A 166 -2.99 -6.35 -3.88
N PHE A 167 -3.93 -6.83 -3.06
CA PHE A 167 -4.39 -6.05 -1.90
C PHE A 167 -3.26 -5.75 -0.92
N VAL A 168 -2.40 -6.73 -0.64
CA VAL A 168 -1.25 -6.55 0.24
C VAL A 168 -0.24 -5.58 -0.38
N ALA A 169 0.08 -5.72 -1.66
CA ALA A 169 1.05 -4.87 -2.35
C ALA A 169 0.58 -3.42 -2.43
N VAL A 170 -0.68 -3.19 -2.82
CA VAL A 170 -1.26 -1.83 -2.87
C VAL A 170 -1.35 -1.22 -1.47
N GLY A 171 -1.74 -2.00 -0.47
CA GLY A 171 -1.75 -1.56 0.92
C GLY A 171 -0.37 -1.14 1.40
N ALA A 172 0.65 -2.00 1.23
CA ALA A 172 2.03 -1.72 1.62
C ALA A 172 2.62 -0.51 0.86
N TRP A 173 2.30 -0.35 -0.43
CA TRP A 173 2.74 0.80 -1.23
C TRP A 173 2.16 2.12 -0.73
N ASN A 174 0.89 2.17 -0.39
CA ASN A 174 0.19 3.40 -0.03
C ASN A 174 0.35 3.82 1.43
N THR A 175 0.81 2.93 2.31
CA THR A 175 0.95 3.23 3.74
C THR A 175 2.18 4.12 3.98
N TRP A 176 1.95 5.29 4.59
CA TRP A 176 2.97 6.26 5.00
C TRP A 176 3.05 6.40 6.53
N PHE A 177 1.95 6.11 7.20
CA PHE A 177 1.75 6.38 8.62
C PHE A 177 2.67 5.56 9.53
N ASP A 178 2.99 4.34 9.17
CA ASP A 178 3.94 3.49 9.91
C ASP A 178 5.37 4.03 9.82
N THR A 179 5.77 4.60 8.68
CA THR A 179 7.05 5.31 8.57
C THR A 179 7.08 6.53 9.49
N PHE A 180 6.00 7.31 9.51
CA PHE A 180 5.86 8.45 10.41
C PHE A 180 5.96 8.03 11.87
N LEU A 181 5.27 6.96 12.24
CA LEU A 181 5.13 6.54 13.65
C LEU A 181 6.38 5.81 14.17
N TYR A 182 6.99 4.94 13.36
CA TYR A 182 8.01 4.00 13.83
C TYR A 182 9.41 4.25 13.28
N ALA A 183 9.56 4.98 12.19
CA ALA A 183 10.84 5.14 11.50
C ALA A 183 11.17 6.58 11.11
N SER A 184 10.47 7.58 11.65
CA SER A 184 10.65 9.01 11.32
C SER A 184 12.04 9.54 11.63
N SER A 185 12.75 8.95 12.59
CA SER A 185 14.10 9.37 12.97
C SER A 185 15.20 8.84 12.04
N ASN A 186 14.90 7.84 11.19
CA ASN A 186 15.87 7.24 10.29
C ASN A 186 15.50 7.54 8.84
N GLN A 187 16.17 8.52 8.24
CA GLN A 187 15.93 8.92 6.86
C GLN A 187 16.15 7.78 5.85
N ASN A 188 17.05 6.84 6.13
CA ASN A 188 17.32 5.71 5.25
C ASN A 188 16.14 4.70 5.16
N LEU A 189 15.18 4.81 6.06
CA LEU A 189 13.97 3.99 6.05
C LEU A 189 12.74 4.75 5.53
N SER A 190 12.92 5.99 5.10
CA SER A 190 11.82 6.79 4.60
C SER A 190 11.21 6.19 3.35
N THR A 191 9.87 6.12 3.31
CA THR A 191 9.11 5.62 2.17
C THR A 191 8.68 6.75 1.25
N LEU A 192 8.45 6.45 -0.03
CA LEU A 192 8.02 7.43 -1.01
C LEU A 192 6.75 8.17 -0.57
N GLN A 193 5.74 7.44 -0.11
CA GLN A 193 4.47 8.03 0.35
C GLN A 193 4.67 8.99 1.55
N TYR A 194 5.57 8.64 2.46
CA TYR A 194 5.89 9.50 3.59
C TYR A 194 6.61 10.79 3.16
N GLU A 195 7.56 10.71 2.23
CA GLU A 195 8.24 11.90 1.70
C GLU A 195 7.28 12.79 0.89
N LEU A 196 6.40 12.21 0.09
CA LEU A 196 5.38 12.98 -0.61
C LEU A 196 4.41 13.67 0.36
N MET A 197 4.05 13.00 1.47
CA MET A 197 3.22 13.60 2.52
C MET A 197 3.94 14.75 3.24
N LYS A 198 5.25 14.64 3.50
CA LYS A 198 6.07 15.73 4.05
C LYS A 198 6.11 16.93 3.12
N LEU A 199 6.39 16.72 1.84
CA LEU A 199 6.40 17.78 0.83
C LEU A 199 5.05 18.51 0.78
N LEU A 200 3.96 17.76 0.83
CA LEU A 200 2.62 18.31 0.82
C LEU A 200 2.36 19.16 2.07
N SER A 201 2.69 18.68 3.26
CA SER A 201 2.48 19.40 4.52
C SER A 201 3.34 20.67 4.59
N THR A 202 4.59 20.61 4.16
CA THR A 202 5.48 21.78 4.12
C THR A 202 4.98 22.83 3.14
N SER A 203 4.52 22.45 1.96
CA SER A 203 3.98 23.38 0.97
C SER A 203 2.71 24.08 1.46
N MET A 204 1.86 23.38 2.20
CA MET A 204 0.66 23.97 2.82
C MET A 204 1.02 24.97 3.92
N GLN A 205 2.01 24.66 4.77
CA GLN A 205 2.48 25.57 5.82
C GLN A 205 3.05 26.87 5.22
N THR A 206 3.89 26.74 4.18
CA THR A 206 4.47 27.91 3.51
C THR A 206 3.39 28.80 2.89
N ALA A 207 2.35 28.22 2.29
CA ALA A 207 1.23 28.98 1.74
C ALA A 207 0.45 29.69 2.85
N THR A 208 0.20 29.03 3.98
CA THR A 208 -0.53 29.61 5.11
C THR A 208 0.25 30.77 5.76
N THR A 209 1.56 30.62 5.95
CA THR A 209 2.42 31.67 6.50
C THR A 209 2.53 32.88 5.55
N ALA A 210 2.61 32.64 4.25
CA ALA A 210 2.62 33.72 3.26
C ALA A 210 1.30 34.52 3.27
N VAL A 211 0.16 33.85 3.37
CA VAL A 211 -1.14 34.51 3.49
C VAL A 211 -1.26 35.28 4.80
N ALA A 212 -0.77 34.76 5.91
CA ALA A 212 -0.79 35.41 7.21
C ALA A 212 0.10 36.66 7.27
N GLN A 213 1.31 36.58 6.67
CA GLN A 213 2.28 37.70 6.67
C GLN A 213 1.91 38.83 5.72
N PHE A 214 1.29 38.57 4.59
CA PHE A 214 0.99 39.57 3.56
C PHE A 214 -0.47 39.99 3.50
N GLY A 215 -1.28 39.63 4.50
CA GLY A 215 -2.68 40.11 4.60
C GLY A 215 -3.56 39.81 3.39
N GLY A 216 -3.31 38.72 2.70
CA GLY A 216 -4.14 38.26 1.57
C GLY A 216 -4.05 39.07 0.28
N LYS A 217 -3.33 40.18 0.24
CA LYS A 217 -3.24 41.06 -0.95
C LYS A 217 -1.94 40.96 -1.76
N GLY A 218 -0.92 40.25 -1.26
CA GLY A 218 0.42 40.21 -1.88
C GLY A 218 0.76 38.94 -2.66
N ALA A 219 -0.03 37.89 -2.58
CA ALA A 219 0.32 36.59 -3.19
C ALA A 219 0.00 36.47 -4.69
N ALA A 220 -0.53 37.55 -5.31
CA ALA A 220 -1.03 37.50 -6.69
C ALA A 220 -0.12 38.20 -7.73
N SER A 221 1.00 38.78 -7.35
CA SER A 221 1.80 39.56 -8.29
C SER A 221 3.25 39.03 -8.34
N GLY A 222 3.55 38.29 -9.35
CA GLY A 222 4.92 38.27 -9.91
C GLY A 222 5.76 37.02 -9.76
N ALA A 223 5.21 35.79 -9.80
CA ALA A 223 6.04 34.61 -10.06
C ALA A 223 5.28 33.60 -10.90
N SER A 224 5.47 33.65 -12.18
CA SER A 224 5.06 32.61 -13.14
C SER A 224 5.70 31.25 -12.87
N ASP A 225 6.67 31.18 -11.97
CA ASP A 225 7.39 29.96 -11.57
C ASP A 225 7.17 29.57 -10.10
N SER A 226 6.15 30.11 -9.41
CA SER A 226 5.90 29.71 -8.02
C SER A 226 5.27 28.32 -7.94
N ILE A 227 5.97 27.40 -7.34
CA ILE A 227 5.46 26.06 -7.01
C ILE A 227 4.28 26.22 -6.08
N THR A 228 3.07 25.95 -6.55
CA THR A 228 1.88 26.01 -5.72
C THR A 228 1.67 24.69 -4.98
N PRO A 229 1.09 24.71 -3.76
CA PRO A 229 0.73 23.48 -3.04
C PRO A 229 -0.13 22.52 -3.88
N GLN A 230 -0.96 23.10 -4.75
CA GLN A 230 -1.83 22.35 -5.63
C GLN A 230 -1.06 21.61 -6.73
N SER A 231 -0.03 22.24 -7.32
CA SER A 231 0.80 21.61 -8.33
C SER A 231 1.68 20.49 -7.76
N ILE A 232 2.22 20.66 -6.54
CA ILE A 232 2.93 19.58 -5.82
C ILE A 232 1.99 18.41 -5.54
N ARG A 233 0.78 18.68 -5.07
CA ARG A 233 -0.23 17.65 -4.81
C ARG A 233 -0.53 16.84 -6.07
N ALA A 234 -0.80 17.51 -7.18
CA ALA A 234 -1.09 16.83 -8.45
C ALA A 234 0.09 15.97 -8.93
N ALA A 235 1.30 16.51 -8.93
CA ALA A 235 2.50 15.79 -9.33
C ALA A 235 2.81 14.61 -8.38
N SER A 236 2.65 14.79 -7.08
CA SER A 236 2.81 13.72 -6.08
C SER A 236 1.80 12.59 -6.29
N THR A 237 0.54 12.92 -6.61
CA THR A 237 -0.49 11.91 -6.91
C THR A 237 -0.11 11.07 -8.12
N VAL A 238 0.38 11.69 -9.20
CA VAL A 238 0.85 10.97 -10.40
C VAL A 238 2.01 10.04 -10.06
N VAL A 239 3.03 10.55 -9.35
CA VAL A 239 4.20 9.75 -8.93
C VAL A 239 3.80 8.56 -8.06
N ALA A 240 2.86 8.77 -7.15
CA ALA A 240 2.36 7.70 -6.26
C ALA A 240 1.53 6.65 -7.00
N ALA A 241 0.72 7.05 -7.98
CA ALA A 241 -0.17 6.17 -8.72
C ALA A 241 0.53 5.35 -9.81
N LEU A 242 1.62 5.88 -10.38
CA LEU A 242 2.28 5.30 -11.56
C LEU A 242 2.72 3.85 -11.36
N PRO A 243 3.36 3.43 -10.25
CA PRO A 243 3.72 2.02 -10.04
C PRO A 243 2.52 1.09 -9.94
N ILE A 244 1.41 1.54 -9.33
CA ILE A 244 0.18 0.76 -9.23
C ILE A 244 -0.40 0.53 -10.63
N LEU A 245 -0.45 1.60 -11.45
CA LEU A 245 -0.93 1.52 -12.83
C LEU A 245 -0.07 0.59 -13.70
N MET A 246 1.25 0.56 -13.48
CA MET A 246 2.15 -0.35 -14.21
C MET A 246 1.93 -1.83 -13.84
N VAL A 247 1.61 -2.13 -12.59
CA VAL A 247 1.43 -3.51 -12.11
C VAL A 247 0.02 -4.04 -12.44
N TYR A 248 -0.98 -3.16 -12.54
CA TYR A 248 -2.38 -3.54 -12.76
C TYR A 248 -2.60 -4.46 -13.98
N PRO A 249 -2.07 -4.21 -15.19
CA PRO A 249 -2.30 -5.08 -16.36
C PRO A 249 -1.79 -6.51 -16.17
N PHE A 250 -0.71 -6.69 -15.39
CA PHE A 250 -0.18 -8.03 -15.10
C PHE A 250 -1.09 -8.84 -14.19
N LEU A 251 -1.81 -8.16 -13.31
CA LEU A 251 -2.71 -8.80 -12.34
C LEU A 251 -4.12 -8.99 -12.88
N GLN A 252 -4.57 -8.16 -13.83
CA GLN A 252 -5.89 -8.22 -14.43
C GLN A 252 -6.22 -9.62 -14.99
N LYS A 253 -5.26 -10.29 -15.61
CA LYS A 253 -5.45 -11.65 -16.15
C LYS A 253 -5.82 -12.69 -15.09
N TYR A 254 -5.35 -12.52 -13.84
CA TYR A 254 -5.66 -13.44 -12.75
C TYR A 254 -7.02 -13.14 -12.11
N PHE A 255 -7.49 -11.89 -12.15
CA PHE A 255 -8.83 -11.52 -11.71
C PHE A 255 -9.93 -12.18 -12.56
N VAL A 256 -9.76 -12.15 -13.88
CA VAL A 256 -10.74 -12.75 -14.81
C VAL A 256 -10.86 -14.26 -14.57
N VAL A 257 -9.76 -14.94 -14.33
CA VAL A 257 -9.75 -16.39 -14.04
C VAL A 257 -10.34 -16.70 -12.66
N GLY A 258 -10.01 -15.87 -11.65
CA GLY A 258 -10.48 -16.09 -10.26
C GLY A 258 -12.00 -15.91 -10.10
N LEU A 259 -12.61 -14.99 -10.84
CA LEU A 259 -14.05 -14.77 -10.81
C LEU A 259 -14.85 -15.93 -11.47
N ASN A 260 -14.29 -16.56 -12.50
CA ASN A 260 -14.94 -17.66 -13.19
C ASN A 260 -14.97 -18.97 -12.38
N VAL A 261 -14.02 -19.19 -11.48
CA VAL A 261 -13.99 -20.39 -10.61
C VAL A 261 -15.09 -20.34 -9.53
N GLY A 262 -15.57 -19.14 -9.17
CA GLY A 262 -16.68 -18.97 -8.23
C GLY A 262 -18.07 -19.09 -8.84
N SER A 263 -18.19 -18.97 -10.16
CA SER A 263 -19.49 -18.96 -10.87
C SER A 263 -19.90 -20.31 -11.47
N VAL A 264 -19.01 -21.30 -11.49
CA VAL A 264 -19.31 -22.66 -11.95
C VAL A 264 -19.57 -23.54 -10.72
N LYS A 265 -20.69 -23.30 -10.07
CA LYS A 265 -21.39 -24.25 -9.22
C LYS A 265 -22.82 -24.37 -9.74
N GLU A 266 -22.98 -25.14 -10.77
CA GLU A 266 -24.17 -25.90 -11.05
C GLU A 266 -23.83 -27.38 -11.17
#